data_0580f5a7a1970a8d486ad6a11ca9d954
#
_entry.id   0580f5a7a1970a8d486ad6a11ca9d954
#
_cell.length_a   1.000
_cell.length_b   1.000
_cell.length_c   1.000
_cell.angle_alpha   90.00
_cell.angle_beta   90.00
_cell.angle_gamma   90.00
#
_symmetry.space_group_name_H-M   'P 1'
#
loop_
_entity.id
_entity.type
_entity.pdbx_description
1 polymer ?
#
loop_
_entity_poly.entity_id
_entity_poly.type
_entity_poly.pdbx_seq_one_letter_code
_entity_poly.pdbx_strand_id
1 'polypeptide(L)'
;DEQRAKELFEKGRKLAKDGRCAEALSPFQESLRYAEGVGTLLNLGNCYETLGKTASAHRSFLRAAEVASRNDDKRKDEAKERAKSIEREVSSLLIHVPINLKSSAEIRVDGEIWPKERWDVPWPIDPGVHDIEVIAPPRPKQTESVTVKPHGDKADWAVLTRDPATSPVPPPKSDRPKPDAKETGEESSPQ
;
A
#
# COMPACT_ATOMS: atom_id res chain seq x y z
N ASP A 1 23.46 19.01 14.18
CA ASP A 1 23.19 18.11 15.32
C ASP A 1 23.59 16.65 15.10
N GLU A 2 24.83 16.48 14.62
CA GLU A 2 25.42 15.17 14.33
C GLU A 2 25.46 14.26 15.57
N GLN A 3 25.72 14.84 16.76
CA GLN A 3 25.72 14.09 18.01
C GLN A 3 24.33 13.48 18.29
N ARG A 4 23.25 14.23 18.03
CA ARG A 4 21.88 13.74 18.22
C ARG A 4 21.56 12.60 17.23
N ALA A 5 21.99 12.74 15.97
CA ALA A 5 21.86 11.67 14.99
C ALA A 5 22.52 10.37 15.47
N LYS A 6 23.73 10.47 16.00
CA LYS A 6 24.50 9.32 16.51
C LYS A 6 23.79 8.65 17.70
N GLU A 7 23.32 9.41 18.68
CA GLU A 7 22.59 8.88 19.85
C GLU A 7 21.35 8.09 19.42
N LEU A 8 20.57 8.66 18.49
CA LEU A 8 19.36 8.03 17.95
C LEU A 8 19.68 6.79 17.14
N PHE A 9 20.74 6.83 16.32
CA PHE A 9 21.25 5.65 15.62
C PHE A 9 21.61 4.52 16.58
N GLU A 10 22.39 4.81 17.62
CA GLU A 10 22.79 3.79 18.61
C GLU A 10 21.59 3.20 19.35
N LYS A 11 20.60 4.04 19.70
CA LYS A 11 19.34 3.58 20.27
C LYS A 11 18.59 2.62 19.33
N GLY A 12 18.44 2.99 18.05
CA GLY A 12 17.81 2.15 17.03
C GLY A 12 18.57 0.85 16.83
N ARG A 13 19.90 0.90 16.75
CA ARG A 13 20.76 -0.26 16.57
C ARG A 13 20.66 -1.26 17.73
N LYS A 14 20.58 -0.78 18.97
CA LYS A 14 20.36 -1.63 20.15
C LYS A 14 19.01 -2.33 20.06
N LEU A 15 17.93 -1.61 19.78
CA LEU A 15 16.60 -2.20 19.61
C LEU A 15 16.55 -3.23 18.49
N ALA A 16 17.15 -2.95 17.34
CA ALA A 16 17.23 -3.88 16.22
C ALA A 16 17.99 -5.16 16.57
N LYS A 17 19.11 -5.02 17.30
CA LYS A 17 19.90 -6.17 17.79
C LYS A 17 19.11 -7.04 18.76
N ASP A 18 18.24 -6.44 19.57
CA ASP A 18 17.36 -7.13 20.51
C ASP A 18 16.11 -7.73 19.83
N GLY A 19 16.05 -7.71 18.46
CA GLY A 19 14.91 -8.22 17.68
C GLY A 19 13.69 -7.30 17.66
N ARG A 20 13.77 -6.10 18.20
CA ARG A 20 12.68 -5.14 18.36
C ARG A 20 12.63 -4.16 17.17
N CYS A 21 12.58 -4.70 15.96
CA CYS A 21 12.62 -3.89 14.73
C CYS A 21 11.50 -2.85 14.66
N ALA A 22 10.28 -3.17 15.08
CA ALA A 22 9.18 -2.21 15.06
C ALA A 22 9.48 -0.95 15.89
N GLU A 23 10.12 -1.11 17.05
CA GLU A 23 10.51 -0.01 17.92
C GLU A 23 11.78 0.72 17.45
N ALA A 24 12.62 0.04 16.68
CA ALA A 24 13.83 0.63 16.11
C ALA A 24 13.56 1.61 14.97
N LEU A 25 12.40 1.50 14.29
CA LEU A 25 12.08 2.37 13.16
C LEU A 25 12.11 3.85 13.52
N SER A 26 11.41 4.23 14.59
CA SER A 26 11.31 5.64 15.00
C SER A 26 12.68 6.27 15.32
N PRO A 27 13.55 5.67 16.15
CA PRO A 27 14.90 6.19 16.36
C PRO A 27 15.74 6.32 15.10
N PHE A 28 15.68 5.35 14.18
CA PHE A 28 16.40 5.45 12.91
C PHE A 28 15.86 6.56 12.02
N GLN A 29 14.54 6.68 11.88
CA GLN A 29 13.90 7.75 11.09
C GLN A 29 14.23 9.14 11.68
N GLU A 30 14.19 9.27 13.00
CA GLU A 30 14.55 10.52 13.66
C GLU A 30 16.04 10.85 13.48
N SER A 31 16.94 9.85 13.59
CA SER A 31 18.37 10.02 13.29
C SER A 31 18.60 10.62 11.90
N LEU A 32 17.88 10.12 10.89
CA LEU A 32 17.98 10.59 9.49
C LEU A 32 17.51 12.03 9.28
N ARG A 33 16.69 12.58 10.19
CA ARG A 33 16.32 14.01 10.14
C ARG A 33 17.47 14.93 10.54
N TYR A 34 18.39 14.47 11.36
CA TYR A 34 19.57 15.23 11.80
C TYR A 34 20.77 15.01 10.90
N ALA A 35 21.01 13.79 10.46
CA ALA A 35 22.11 13.47 9.53
C ALA A 35 21.78 12.22 8.72
N GLU A 36 22.04 12.29 7.42
CA GLU A 36 21.83 11.20 6.48
C GLU A 36 23.01 10.23 6.54
N GLY A 37 22.83 9.10 7.24
CA GLY A 37 23.89 8.09 7.45
C GLY A 37 23.61 6.81 6.68
N VAL A 38 24.61 6.30 5.92
CA VAL A 38 24.54 5.01 5.21
C VAL A 38 24.20 3.86 6.18
N GLY A 39 24.86 3.82 7.35
CA GLY A 39 24.59 2.81 8.36
C GLY A 39 23.17 2.86 8.91
N THR A 40 22.61 4.06 9.10
CA THR A 40 21.24 4.24 9.58
C THR A 40 20.24 3.72 8.54
N LEU A 41 20.44 4.04 7.25
CA LEU A 41 19.59 3.60 6.16
C LEU A 41 19.64 2.08 5.95
N LEU A 42 20.83 1.45 6.05
CA LEU A 42 20.96 0.00 5.97
C LEU A 42 20.25 -0.71 7.13
N ASN A 43 20.42 -0.24 8.37
CA ASN A 43 19.71 -0.81 9.51
C ASN A 43 18.21 -0.61 9.45
N LEU A 44 17.75 0.56 9.00
CA LEU A 44 16.34 0.85 8.77
C LEU A 44 15.76 -0.10 7.71
N GLY A 45 16.47 -0.30 6.60
CA GLY A 45 16.09 -1.24 5.55
C GLY A 45 15.97 -2.67 6.07
N ASN A 46 16.95 -3.15 6.86
CA ASN A 46 16.92 -4.47 7.48
C ASN A 46 15.72 -4.63 8.42
N CYS A 47 15.40 -3.62 9.21
CA CYS A 47 14.23 -3.66 10.09
C CYS A 47 12.91 -3.67 9.29
N TYR A 48 12.79 -2.89 8.23
CA TYR A 48 11.61 -2.94 7.36
C TYR A 48 11.43 -4.32 6.71
N GLU A 49 12.52 -4.93 6.22
CA GLU A 49 12.48 -6.27 5.64
C GLU A 49 12.04 -7.33 6.67
N THR A 50 12.58 -7.28 7.89
CA THR A 50 12.15 -8.15 9.00
C THR A 50 10.66 -8.00 9.30
N LEU A 51 10.09 -6.81 9.13
CA LEU A 51 8.68 -6.52 9.34
C LEU A 51 7.79 -6.80 8.10
N GLY A 52 8.35 -7.34 7.02
CA GLY A 52 7.64 -7.58 5.77
C GLY A 52 7.30 -6.31 4.98
N LYS A 53 7.84 -5.16 5.35
CA LYS A 53 7.65 -3.87 4.66
C LYS A 53 8.64 -3.74 3.51
N THR A 54 8.41 -4.52 2.45
CA THR A 54 9.37 -4.72 1.36
C THR A 54 9.62 -3.47 0.53
N ALA A 55 8.60 -2.63 0.27
CA ALA A 55 8.79 -1.38 -0.47
C ALA A 55 9.58 -0.34 0.35
N SER A 56 9.32 -0.24 1.65
CA SER A 56 10.08 0.64 2.55
C SER A 56 11.53 0.16 2.72
N ALA A 57 11.76 -1.16 2.80
CA ALA A 57 13.10 -1.75 2.84
C ALA A 57 13.88 -1.44 1.55
N HIS A 58 13.29 -1.72 0.39
CA HIS A 58 13.87 -1.45 -0.92
C HIS A 58 14.27 0.02 -1.08
N ARG A 59 13.36 0.95 -0.75
CA ARG A 59 13.63 2.39 -0.79
C ARG A 59 14.78 2.79 0.15
N SER A 60 14.85 2.19 1.33
CA SER A 60 15.92 2.47 2.30
C SER A 60 17.29 2.00 1.78
N PHE A 61 17.36 0.83 1.15
CA PHE A 61 18.59 0.32 0.55
C PHE A 61 19.03 1.12 -0.69
N LEU A 62 18.09 1.51 -1.56
CA LEU A 62 18.40 2.42 -2.69
C LEU A 62 18.94 3.76 -2.20
N ARG A 63 18.34 4.32 -1.16
CA ARG A 63 18.81 5.57 -0.57
C ARG A 63 20.19 5.41 0.09
N ALA A 64 20.43 4.26 0.76
CA ALA A 64 21.75 3.94 1.30
C ALA A 64 22.82 3.89 0.20
N ALA A 65 22.51 3.26 -0.94
CA ALA A 65 23.43 3.19 -2.08
C ALA A 65 23.72 4.56 -2.70
N GLU A 66 22.69 5.43 -2.78
CA GLU A 66 22.84 6.80 -3.27
C GLU A 66 23.75 7.63 -2.34
N VAL A 67 23.46 7.61 -1.03
CA VAL A 67 24.26 8.34 -0.03
C VAL A 67 25.69 7.82 0.00
N ALA A 68 25.88 6.49 -0.04
CA ALA A 68 27.20 5.88 -0.10
C ALA A 68 27.97 6.29 -1.36
N SER A 69 27.28 6.39 -2.50
CA SER A 69 27.89 6.83 -3.75
C SER A 69 28.36 8.29 -3.71
N ARG A 70 27.57 9.17 -3.07
CA ARG A 70 27.94 10.59 -2.91
C ARG A 70 29.13 10.81 -1.98
N ASN A 71 29.26 9.94 -0.97
CA ASN A 71 30.25 10.06 0.08
C ASN A 71 31.48 9.16 -0.13
N ASP A 72 31.57 8.49 -1.28
CA ASP A 72 32.60 7.47 -1.57
C ASP A 72 32.71 6.39 -0.46
N ASP A 73 31.58 5.98 0.08
CA ASP A 73 31.47 4.99 1.15
C ASP A 73 31.51 3.57 0.56
N LYS A 74 32.42 2.74 1.08
CA LYS A 74 32.63 1.35 0.65
C LYS A 74 31.39 0.44 0.74
N ARG A 75 30.35 0.83 1.51
CA ARG A 75 29.09 0.10 1.64
C ARG A 75 28.12 0.30 0.46
N LYS A 76 28.50 1.06 -0.56
CA LYS A 76 27.70 1.30 -1.75
C LYS A 76 27.22 0.02 -2.42
N ASP A 77 28.14 -0.93 -2.63
CA ASP A 77 27.83 -2.16 -3.34
C ASP A 77 26.96 -3.10 -2.47
N GLU A 78 27.21 -3.16 -1.16
CA GLU A 78 26.35 -3.85 -0.20
C GLU A 78 24.90 -3.31 -0.28
N ALA A 79 24.73 -2.00 -0.25
CA ALA A 79 23.41 -1.37 -0.32
C ALA A 79 22.68 -1.68 -1.64
N LYS A 80 23.40 -1.67 -2.77
CA LYS A 80 22.84 -2.04 -4.08
C LYS A 80 22.40 -3.50 -4.14
N GLU A 81 23.23 -4.41 -3.65
CA GLU A 81 22.90 -5.84 -3.63
C GLU A 81 21.71 -6.12 -2.73
N ARG A 82 21.61 -5.44 -1.59
CA ARG A 82 20.44 -5.53 -0.72
C ARG A 82 19.16 -5.05 -1.42
N ALA A 83 19.19 -3.91 -2.11
CA ALA A 83 18.05 -3.43 -2.88
C ALA A 83 17.63 -4.44 -3.95
N LYS A 84 18.59 -4.94 -4.73
CA LYS A 84 18.35 -5.91 -5.81
C LYS A 84 17.79 -7.24 -5.30
N SER A 85 18.25 -7.72 -4.14
CA SER A 85 17.82 -9.01 -3.59
C SER A 85 16.32 -9.04 -3.26
N ILE A 86 15.73 -7.91 -2.87
CA ILE A 86 14.31 -7.83 -2.50
C ILE A 86 13.42 -7.23 -3.58
N GLU A 87 13.97 -6.77 -4.70
CA GLU A 87 13.23 -6.06 -5.76
C GLU A 87 12.00 -6.83 -6.25
N ARG A 88 12.11 -8.17 -6.39
CA ARG A 88 11.01 -9.03 -6.84
C ARG A 88 9.90 -9.21 -5.79
N GLU A 89 10.21 -8.95 -4.53
CA GLU A 89 9.27 -9.04 -3.42
C GLU A 89 8.49 -7.74 -3.20
N VAL A 90 8.89 -6.66 -3.91
CA VAL A 90 8.27 -5.34 -3.76
C VAL A 90 6.92 -5.33 -4.45
N SER A 91 5.87 -5.14 -3.65
CA SER A 91 4.50 -4.99 -4.14
C SER A 91 4.23 -3.57 -4.61
N SER A 92 3.23 -3.39 -5.46
CA SER A 92 2.86 -2.10 -6.03
C SER A 92 1.35 -1.87 -6.01
N LEU A 93 0.97 -0.61 -5.96
CA LEU A 93 -0.40 -0.13 -6.12
C LEU A 93 -0.48 0.74 -7.36
N LEU A 94 -1.43 0.43 -8.24
CA LEU A 94 -1.81 1.24 -9.39
C LEU A 94 -3.16 1.88 -9.12
N ILE A 95 -3.22 3.21 -9.14
CA ILE A 95 -4.48 3.96 -8.98
C ILE A 95 -4.85 4.58 -10.32
N HIS A 96 -5.91 4.08 -10.95
CA HIS A 96 -6.45 4.63 -12.18
C HIS A 96 -7.29 5.88 -11.92
N VAL A 97 -6.91 7.00 -12.49
CA VAL A 97 -7.60 8.28 -12.33
C VAL A 97 -8.22 8.70 -13.66
N PRO A 98 -9.56 8.76 -13.77
CA PRO A 98 -10.24 9.20 -14.96
C PRO A 98 -9.81 10.61 -15.40
N ILE A 99 -9.65 10.82 -16.71
CA ILE A 99 -9.13 12.06 -17.29
C ILE A 99 -9.90 13.31 -16.84
N ASN A 100 -11.21 13.20 -16.69
CA ASN A 100 -12.07 14.30 -16.23
C ASN A 100 -11.88 14.67 -14.76
N LEU A 101 -11.17 13.86 -13.96
CA LEU A 101 -10.88 14.13 -12.56
C LEU A 101 -9.43 14.59 -12.34
N LYS A 102 -8.53 14.39 -13.30
CA LYS A 102 -7.09 14.67 -13.14
C LYS A 102 -6.77 16.12 -12.77
N SER A 103 -7.60 17.07 -13.16
CA SER A 103 -7.40 18.49 -12.84
C SER A 103 -7.87 18.88 -11.44
N SER A 104 -8.93 18.24 -10.93
CA SER A 104 -9.65 18.65 -9.71
C SER A 104 -9.52 17.70 -8.54
N ALA A 105 -9.09 16.45 -8.78
CA ALA A 105 -8.98 15.46 -7.71
C ALA A 105 -7.72 15.65 -6.87
N GLU A 106 -7.85 15.34 -5.58
CA GLU A 106 -6.78 15.03 -4.65
C GLU A 106 -6.95 13.59 -4.20
N ILE A 107 -5.89 12.80 -4.21
CA ILE A 107 -5.88 11.43 -3.73
C ILE A 107 -4.95 11.35 -2.52
N ARG A 108 -5.41 10.64 -1.50
CA ARG A 108 -4.60 10.30 -0.32
C ARG A 108 -4.56 8.78 -0.16
N VAL A 109 -3.43 8.29 0.26
CA VAL A 109 -3.24 6.90 0.66
C VAL A 109 -2.72 6.93 2.10
N ASP A 110 -3.42 6.27 3.01
CA ASP A 110 -3.11 6.27 4.45
C ASP A 110 -3.00 7.69 5.05
N GLY A 111 -3.84 8.61 4.56
CA GLY A 111 -3.86 10.01 4.97
C GLY A 111 -2.80 10.91 4.32
N GLU A 112 -1.82 10.34 3.63
CA GLU A 112 -0.76 11.07 2.94
C GLU A 112 -1.16 11.39 1.49
N ILE A 113 -0.83 12.60 1.01
CA ILE A 113 -1.11 12.99 -0.37
C ILE A 113 -0.39 12.03 -1.33
N TRP A 114 -1.17 11.43 -2.24
CA TRP A 114 -0.66 10.64 -3.35
C TRP A 114 -0.42 11.54 -4.56
N PRO A 115 0.83 11.89 -4.88
CA PRO A 115 1.12 12.90 -5.90
C PRO A 115 0.67 12.44 -7.30
N LYS A 116 0.36 13.41 -8.16
CA LYS A 116 -0.17 13.15 -9.53
C LYS A 116 0.78 12.33 -10.40
N GLU A 117 2.07 12.43 -10.15
CA GLU A 117 3.13 11.67 -10.84
C GLU A 117 3.02 10.15 -10.59
N ARG A 118 2.28 9.75 -9.55
CA ARG A 118 2.02 8.33 -9.21
C ARG A 118 0.68 7.83 -9.75
N TRP A 119 -0.13 8.69 -10.36
CA TRP A 119 -1.42 8.31 -10.93
C TRP A 119 -1.21 7.54 -12.24
N ASP A 120 -1.98 6.49 -12.44
CA ASP A 120 -1.89 5.61 -13.61
C ASP A 120 -0.52 4.95 -13.82
N VAL A 121 0.29 4.88 -12.75
CA VAL A 121 1.61 4.25 -12.74
C VAL A 121 1.70 3.29 -11.56
N PRO A 122 2.15 2.04 -11.74
CA PRO A 122 2.40 1.15 -10.60
C PRO A 122 3.45 1.76 -9.68
N TRP A 123 3.09 1.98 -8.41
CA TRP A 123 3.99 2.59 -7.43
C TRP A 123 4.28 1.63 -6.28
N PRO A 124 5.56 1.44 -5.90
CA PRO A 124 5.94 0.58 -4.79
C PRO A 124 5.26 0.99 -3.48
N ILE A 125 4.62 0.03 -2.82
CA ILE A 125 3.94 0.20 -1.53
C ILE A 125 4.15 -1.04 -0.67
N ASP A 126 4.16 -0.88 0.64
CA ASP A 126 4.30 -2.01 1.55
C ASP A 126 3.06 -2.91 1.49
N PRO A 127 3.20 -4.23 1.73
CA PRO A 127 2.03 -5.10 1.91
C PRO A 127 1.19 -4.69 3.11
N GLY A 128 -0.13 -4.81 2.97
CA GLY A 128 -1.08 -4.46 4.03
C GLY A 128 -2.40 -3.94 3.49
N VAL A 129 -3.23 -3.42 4.38
CA VAL A 129 -4.46 -2.70 4.04
C VAL A 129 -4.13 -1.22 3.98
N HIS A 130 -4.50 -0.58 2.87
CA HIS A 130 -4.27 0.84 2.62
C HIS A 130 -5.59 1.55 2.40
N ASP A 131 -5.80 2.65 3.09
CA ASP A 131 -6.99 3.47 2.93
C ASP A 131 -6.77 4.52 1.85
N ILE A 132 -7.58 4.46 0.79
CA ILE A 132 -7.54 5.41 -0.32
C ILE A 132 -8.69 6.40 -0.14
N GLU A 133 -8.37 7.68 -0.10
CA GLU A 133 -9.33 8.77 -0.09
C GLU A 133 -9.25 9.54 -1.41
N VAL A 134 -10.40 9.83 -2.02
CA VAL A 134 -10.52 10.67 -3.21
C VAL A 134 -11.40 11.88 -2.90
N ILE A 135 -10.85 13.05 -3.08
CA ILE A 135 -11.51 14.35 -2.90
C ILE A 135 -11.57 15.02 -4.27
N ALA A 136 -12.76 15.13 -4.86
CA ALA A 136 -12.96 15.68 -6.21
C ALA A 136 -14.24 16.52 -6.28
N PRO A 137 -14.27 17.76 -5.74
CA PRO A 137 -15.44 18.61 -5.74
C PRO A 137 -16.03 18.83 -7.14
N PRO A 138 -17.36 18.92 -7.30
CA PRO A 138 -18.39 18.94 -6.24
C PRO A 138 -18.83 17.57 -5.72
N ARG A 139 -18.13 16.50 -6.05
CA ARG A 139 -18.47 15.15 -5.61
C ARG A 139 -18.19 14.95 -4.12
N PRO A 140 -18.96 14.09 -3.43
CA PRO A 140 -18.64 13.70 -2.07
C PRO A 140 -17.27 12.98 -2.01
N LYS A 141 -16.59 13.10 -0.89
CA LYS A 141 -15.36 12.36 -0.61
C LYS A 141 -15.66 10.85 -0.68
N GLN A 142 -14.81 10.12 -1.40
CA GLN A 142 -14.84 8.66 -1.45
C GLN A 142 -13.71 8.13 -0.57
N THR A 143 -13.97 7.05 0.16
CA THR A 143 -12.95 6.34 0.94
C THR A 143 -13.14 4.84 0.73
N GLU A 144 -12.06 4.13 0.41
CA GLU A 144 -12.06 2.69 0.21
C GLU A 144 -10.74 2.09 0.70
N SER A 145 -10.80 0.89 1.28
CA SER A 145 -9.62 0.16 1.71
C SER A 145 -9.22 -0.87 0.66
N VAL A 146 -7.96 -0.86 0.26
CA VAL A 146 -7.36 -1.79 -0.70
C VAL A 146 -6.33 -2.65 0.00
N THR A 147 -6.40 -3.96 -0.19
CA THR A 147 -5.39 -4.89 0.35
C THR A 147 -4.31 -5.17 -0.69
N VAL A 148 -3.08 -4.86 -0.34
CA VAL A 148 -1.88 -5.21 -1.10
C VAL A 148 -1.24 -6.44 -0.44
N LYS A 149 -1.09 -7.52 -1.21
CA LYS A 149 -0.48 -8.77 -0.71
C LYS A 149 1.05 -8.68 -0.76
N PRO A 150 1.77 -9.50 0.03
CA PRO A 150 3.22 -9.62 -0.09
C PRO A 150 3.66 -10.33 -1.39
N HIS A 151 4.97 -10.44 -1.59
CA HIS A 151 5.62 -11.19 -2.69
C HIS A 151 5.35 -10.63 -4.07
N GLY A 152 5.56 -9.33 -4.24
CA GLY A 152 5.50 -8.68 -5.56
C GLY A 152 4.09 -8.51 -6.11
N ASP A 153 3.07 -8.44 -5.25
CA ASP A 153 1.68 -8.21 -5.64
C ASP A 153 1.51 -6.90 -6.42
N LYS A 154 0.60 -6.93 -7.39
CA LYS A 154 0.24 -5.77 -8.21
C LYS A 154 -1.21 -5.42 -7.97
N ALA A 155 -1.47 -4.69 -6.89
CA ALA A 155 -2.80 -4.22 -6.56
C ALA A 155 -3.22 -3.12 -7.56
N ASP A 156 -4.47 -3.20 -8.00
CA ASP A 156 -5.07 -2.31 -8.99
C ASP A 156 -6.37 -1.75 -8.43
N TRP A 157 -6.55 -0.44 -8.51
CA TRP A 157 -7.73 0.23 -8.03
C TRP A 157 -8.12 1.40 -8.93
N ALA A 158 -9.42 1.61 -9.16
CA ALA A 158 -9.92 2.67 -10.02
C ALA A 158 -10.83 3.63 -9.28
N VAL A 159 -10.61 4.93 -9.46
CA VAL A 159 -11.50 5.97 -8.96
C VAL A 159 -12.89 5.83 -9.59
N LEU A 160 -13.92 5.65 -8.79
CA LEU A 160 -15.29 5.54 -9.26
C LEU A 160 -15.78 6.89 -9.79
N THR A 161 -16.26 6.88 -11.03
CA THR A 161 -16.83 8.10 -11.68
C THR A 161 -18.32 8.28 -11.42
N ARG A 162 -19.00 7.23 -10.92
CA ARG A 162 -20.43 7.28 -10.60
C ARG A 162 -20.63 7.59 -9.13
N ASP A 163 -21.61 8.47 -8.83
CA ASP A 163 -22.12 8.64 -7.47
C ASP A 163 -22.69 7.32 -6.98
N PRO A 164 -22.30 6.83 -5.79
CA PRO A 164 -22.90 5.62 -5.22
C PRO A 164 -24.42 5.75 -5.05
N ALA A 165 -24.96 6.98 -4.97
CA ALA A 165 -26.40 7.26 -4.90
C ALA A 165 -27.15 7.03 -6.24
N THR A 166 -26.43 6.85 -7.37
CA THR A 166 -27.03 6.62 -8.69
C THR A 166 -26.92 5.17 -9.18
N SER A 167 -26.54 4.25 -8.33
CA SER A 167 -26.67 2.83 -8.65
C SER A 167 -28.15 2.53 -8.89
N PRO A 168 -28.55 1.99 -10.04
CA PRO A 168 -29.92 1.59 -10.26
C PRO A 168 -30.32 0.58 -9.17
N VAL A 169 -31.33 0.93 -8.38
CA VAL A 169 -31.98 -0.01 -7.45
C VAL A 169 -32.28 -1.26 -8.28
N PRO A 170 -31.81 -2.46 -7.88
CA PRO A 170 -32.16 -3.67 -8.59
C PRO A 170 -33.71 -3.72 -8.67
N PRO A 171 -34.29 -4.07 -9.83
CA PRO A 171 -35.74 -4.10 -9.98
C PRO A 171 -36.32 -4.99 -8.89
N PRO A 172 -37.47 -4.60 -8.28
CA PRO A 172 -38.10 -5.40 -7.28
C PRO A 172 -38.32 -6.80 -7.84
N LYS A 173 -37.94 -7.83 -7.09
CA LYS A 173 -38.18 -9.22 -7.46
C LYS A 173 -39.67 -9.32 -7.79
N SER A 174 -40.00 -9.57 -9.06
CA SER A 174 -41.36 -9.80 -9.46
C SER A 174 -41.83 -11.05 -8.70
N ASP A 175 -42.81 -10.86 -7.81
CA ASP A 175 -43.61 -11.95 -7.27
C ASP A 175 -44.36 -12.57 -8.47
N ARG A 176 -43.75 -13.56 -9.08
CA ARG A 176 -44.51 -14.48 -9.95
C ARG A 176 -45.37 -15.33 -9.03
N PRO A 177 -46.69 -15.29 -9.21
CA PRO A 177 -47.54 -16.24 -8.53
C PRO A 177 -47.14 -17.64 -8.95
N LYS A 178 -47.03 -18.53 -7.96
CA LYS A 178 -46.85 -19.97 -8.21
C LYS A 178 -48.03 -20.45 -9.06
N PRO A 179 -47.78 -21.24 -10.13
CA PRO A 179 -48.88 -21.90 -10.82
C PRO A 179 -49.55 -22.85 -9.87
N ASP A 180 -50.87 -22.69 -9.73
CA ASP A 180 -51.74 -23.57 -8.96
C ASP A 180 -51.59 -25.01 -9.42
N ALA A 181 -51.33 -25.89 -8.48
CA ALA A 181 -51.41 -27.34 -8.68
C ALA A 181 -52.87 -27.71 -8.97
N LYS A 182 -53.16 -28.06 -10.22
CA LYS A 182 -54.41 -28.72 -10.55
C LYS A 182 -54.38 -30.13 -9.99
N GLU A 183 -55.24 -30.35 -9.00
CA GLU A 183 -55.81 -31.66 -8.67
C GLU A 183 -56.42 -32.27 -9.93
N THR A 184 -56.01 -33.45 -10.31
CA THR A 184 -56.82 -34.36 -11.10
C THR A 184 -57.05 -35.58 -10.29
N GLY A 185 -58.33 -35.71 -9.93
CA GLY A 185 -58.92 -36.81 -9.15
C GLY A 185 -58.82 -38.13 -9.87
N GLU A 186 -58.75 -39.08 -9.06
CA GLU A 186 -59.57 -40.29 -8.92
C GLU A 186 -60.26 -40.82 -10.18
N GLU A 187 -59.90 -42.01 -10.57
CA GLU A 187 -60.95 -43.04 -10.84
C GLU A 187 -60.39 -44.47 -10.81
N SER A 188 -60.79 -45.20 -9.77
CA SER A 188 -61.48 -46.49 -9.71
C SER A 188 -60.96 -47.64 -10.59
N SER A 189 -60.62 -48.71 -9.83
CA SER A 189 -60.73 -50.17 -10.15
C SER A 189 -62.00 -50.56 -10.89
N PRO A 190 -62.28 -51.87 -11.30
CA PRO A 190 -61.60 -53.12 -10.91
C PRO A 190 -61.49 -54.13 -12.08
N GLN A 191 -60.69 -55.13 -12.02
CA GLN A 191 -60.94 -56.62 -12.03
C GLN A 191 -59.60 -57.35 -12.08
#